data_63ed743f463d4404376cc96f0dc43f57
#
_entry.id   63ed743f463d4404376cc96f0dc43f57
#
_cell.length_a   1.000
_cell.length_b   1.000
_cell.length_c   1.000
_cell.angle_alpha   90.00
_cell.angle_beta   90.00
_cell.angle_gamma   90.00
#
_symmetry.space_group_name_H-M   'P 1'
#
loop_
_entity.id
_entity.type
_entity.pdbx_description
1 polymer ?
#
loop_
_entity_poly.entity_id
_entity_poly.type
_entity_poly.pdbx_seq_one_letter_code
_entity_poly.pdbx_strand_id
1 'polypeptide(L)'
;MKPSFMNPSFQKIIQILNGGGVIIFPTETLYGLGCDATNPQALLKIYAIKNREFGKAFPILVKDFKMLSEYAILSAEQKKAISAAKKPTNFVLKAKNISPLATKNHTAAFRISSGSWVKKLFHFFDKPIVATSANLSGQKPLSDSRQYREVFGSKAELIDAAIFTGVNRKRSGSRIVDLTSRPYKVIRK
;
A
#
# COMPACT_ATOMS: atom_id res chain seq x y z
N MET A 1 3.79 4.19 -33.64
CA MET A 1 3.46 5.13 -32.55
C MET A 1 3.17 4.33 -31.30
N LYS A 2 3.92 4.52 -30.19
CA LYS A 2 3.54 3.93 -28.90
C LYS A 2 2.25 4.62 -28.44
N PRO A 3 1.19 3.89 -28.05
CA PRO A 3 -0.03 4.53 -27.56
C PRO A 3 0.33 5.46 -26.40
N SER A 4 -0.19 6.69 -26.44
CA SER A 4 0.03 7.66 -25.37
C SER A 4 -0.60 7.09 -24.10
N PHE A 5 0.23 6.86 -23.07
CA PHE A 5 -0.24 6.37 -21.79
C PHE A 5 -0.96 7.52 -21.07
N MET A 6 -2.30 7.48 -21.09
CA MET A 6 -3.11 8.44 -20.35
C MET A 6 -3.45 7.91 -18.96
N ASN A 7 -3.12 8.69 -17.92
CA ASN A 7 -3.54 8.36 -16.58
C ASN A 7 -5.07 8.45 -16.43
N PRO A 8 -5.73 7.50 -15.77
CA PRO A 8 -7.14 7.62 -15.44
C PRO A 8 -7.40 8.81 -14.51
N SER A 9 -8.57 9.42 -14.61
CA SER A 9 -9.00 10.46 -13.67
C SER A 9 -9.11 9.92 -12.24
N PHE A 10 -9.04 10.79 -11.23
CA PHE A 10 -9.25 10.37 -9.84
C PHE A 10 -10.63 9.75 -9.62
N GLN A 11 -11.67 10.26 -10.27
CA GLN A 11 -13.02 9.66 -10.23
C GLN A 11 -13.02 8.21 -10.72
N LYS A 12 -12.34 7.93 -11.85
CA LYS A 12 -12.21 6.57 -12.35
C LYS A 12 -11.43 5.66 -11.39
N ILE A 13 -10.38 6.17 -10.77
CA ILE A 13 -9.58 5.45 -9.78
C ILE A 13 -10.44 5.08 -8.56
N ILE A 14 -11.26 6.02 -8.06
CA ILE A 14 -12.17 5.79 -6.95
C ILE A 14 -13.23 4.73 -7.30
N GLN A 15 -13.81 4.79 -8.50
CA GLN A 15 -14.73 3.75 -8.99
C GLN A 15 -14.08 2.37 -8.99
N ILE A 16 -12.84 2.28 -9.49
CA ILE A 16 -12.05 1.03 -9.50
C ILE A 16 -11.87 0.51 -8.06
N LEU A 17 -11.38 1.34 -7.13
CA LEU A 17 -11.13 0.93 -5.75
C LEU A 17 -12.41 0.52 -5.02
N ASN A 18 -13.52 1.27 -5.19
CA ASN A 18 -14.81 0.93 -4.60
C ASN A 18 -15.40 -0.36 -5.19
N GLY A 19 -15.12 -0.65 -6.45
CA GLY A 19 -15.49 -1.90 -7.12
C GLY A 19 -14.58 -3.10 -6.78
N GLY A 20 -13.63 -2.94 -5.84
CA GLY A 20 -12.70 -4.02 -5.47
C GLY A 20 -11.60 -4.24 -6.52
N GLY A 21 -11.26 -3.19 -7.27
CA GLY A 21 -10.18 -3.22 -8.24
C GLY A 21 -8.81 -3.01 -7.59
N VAL A 22 -7.77 -3.33 -8.37
CA VAL A 22 -6.36 -3.23 -7.98
C VAL A 22 -5.67 -2.20 -8.88
N ILE A 23 -4.89 -1.32 -8.28
CA ILE A 23 -4.17 -0.27 -8.99
C ILE A 23 -2.66 -0.30 -8.73
N ILE A 24 -1.88 0.14 -9.71
CA ILE A 24 -0.48 0.53 -9.53
C ILE A 24 -0.43 2.05 -9.40
N PHE A 25 0.22 2.55 -8.35
CA PHE A 25 0.25 3.98 -8.06
C PHE A 25 1.57 4.43 -7.43
N PRO A 26 1.96 5.70 -7.63
CA PRO A 26 3.19 6.24 -7.05
C PRO A 26 3.04 6.47 -5.55
N THR A 27 4.08 6.11 -4.81
CA THR A 27 4.23 6.49 -3.39
C THR A 27 5.51 7.32 -3.21
N GLU A 28 5.74 7.80 -2.00
CA GLU A 28 6.99 8.52 -1.66
C GLU A 28 8.25 7.64 -1.70
N THR A 29 8.08 6.31 -1.81
CA THR A 29 9.19 5.35 -1.87
C THR A 29 9.29 4.64 -3.20
N LEU A 30 8.35 3.77 -3.51
CA LEU A 30 8.31 2.92 -4.70
C LEU A 30 6.94 3.01 -5.36
N TYR A 31 6.79 2.54 -6.60
CA TYR A 31 5.45 2.24 -7.10
C TYR A 31 4.82 1.15 -6.25
N GLY A 32 3.60 1.42 -5.78
CA GLY A 32 2.78 0.51 -5.00
C GLY A 32 1.80 -0.24 -5.87
N LEU A 33 1.54 -1.48 -5.53
CA LEU A 33 0.38 -2.25 -5.95
C LEU A 33 -0.61 -2.25 -4.79
N GLY A 34 -1.85 -1.83 -5.02
CA GLY A 34 -2.79 -1.68 -3.91
C GLY A 34 -4.25 -1.73 -4.28
N CYS A 35 -5.06 -1.87 -3.25
CA CYS A 35 -6.51 -1.95 -3.28
C CYS A 35 -7.10 -1.47 -1.95
N ASP A 36 -8.43 -1.42 -1.84
CA ASP A 36 -9.14 -1.23 -0.57
C ASP A 36 -8.73 -2.33 0.42
N ALA A 37 -8.11 -1.96 1.53
CA ALA A 37 -7.63 -2.90 2.55
C ALA A 37 -8.76 -3.55 3.37
N THR A 38 -9.98 -3.04 3.25
CA THR A 38 -11.19 -3.62 3.89
C THR A 38 -11.91 -4.63 3.01
N ASN A 39 -11.57 -4.70 1.70
CA ASN A 39 -12.22 -5.58 0.74
C ASN A 39 -11.47 -6.91 0.57
N PRO A 40 -12.02 -8.06 1.05
CA PRO A 40 -11.36 -9.36 0.96
C PRO A 40 -11.10 -9.82 -0.48
N GLN A 41 -12.03 -9.54 -1.41
CA GLN A 41 -11.90 -9.95 -2.81
C GLN A 41 -10.77 -9.19 -3.51
N ALA A 42 -10.63 -7.90 -3.23
CA ALA A 42 -9.52 -7.10 -3.74
C ALA A 42 -8.16 -7.58 -3.19
N LEU A 43 -8.11 -8.00 -1.93
CA LEU A 43 -6.91 -8.57 -1.32
C LEU A 43 -6.51 -9.90 -1.96
N LEU A 44 -7.48 -10.78 -2.26
CA LEU A 44 -7.21 -12.03 -2.98
C LEU A 44 -6.59 -11.77 -4.35
N LYS A 45 -7.04 -10.74 -5.08
CA LYS A 45 -6.38 -10.33 -6.34
C LYS A 45 -4.92 -9.93 -6.10
N ILE A 46 -4.61 -9.15 -5.04
CA ILE A 46 -3.21 -8.80 -4.70
C ILE A 46 -2.36 -10.05 -4.45
N TYR A 47 -2.88 -11.04 -3.71
CA TYR A 47 -2.18 -12.31 -3.49
C TYR A 47 -1.91 -13.04 -4.80
N ALA A 48 -2.91 -13.14 -5.69
CA ALA A 48 -2.79 -13.78 -6.99
C ALA A 48 -1.79 -13.07 -7.91
N ILE A 49 -1.86 -11.74 -8.01
CA ILE A 49 -0.94 -10.91 -8.81
C ILE A 49 0.50 -11.12 -8.35
N LYS A 50 0.74 -11.08 -7.03
CA LYS A 50 2.10 -11.17 -6.47
C LYS A 50 2.64 -12.59 -6.37
N ASN A 51 1.84 -13.61 -6.60
CA ASN A 51 2.20 -15.00 -6.28
C ASN A 51 2.69 -15.10 -4.83
N ARG A 52 1.91 -14.55 -3.89
CA ARG A 52 2.29 -14.39 -2.48
C ARG A 52 1.58 -15.41 -1.63
N GLU A 53 2.31 -16.03 -0.71
CA GLU A 53 1.74 -16.93 0.29
C GLU A 53 0.78 -16.19 1.24
N PHE A 54 -0.33 -16.82 1.58
CA PHE A 54 -1.25 -16.31 2.58
C PHE A 54 -0.57 -16.14 3.96
N GLY A 55 -1.11 -15.26 4.79
CA GLY A 55 -0.57 -15.00 6.12
C GLY A 55 0.62 -14.03 6.17
N LYS A 56 1.10 -13.55 5.04
CA LYS A 56 2.07 -12.45 4.99
C LYS A 56 1.33 -11.13 4.90
N ALA A 57 1.20 -10.39 6.02
CA ALA A 57 0.55 -9.09 6.09
C ALA A 57 1.04 -8.11 5.02
N PHE A 58 0.17 -7.18 4.63
CA PHE A 58 0.49 -6.09 3.71
C PHE A 58 0.72 -4.78 4.46
N PRO A 59 1.61 -3.89 3.97
CA PRO A 59 1.61 -2.50 4.38
C PRO A 59 0.30 -1.82 3.99
N ILE A 60 -0.24 -1.00 4.91
CA ILE A 60 -1.50 -0.29 4.76
C ILE A 60 -1.25 1.19 4.89
N LEU A 61 -1.62 1.97 3.89
CA LEU A 61 -1.62 3.41 3.93
C LEU A 61 -2.92 3.91 4.54
N VAL A 62 -2.80 4.93 5.38
CA VAL A 62 -3.89 5.68 5.97
C VAL A 62 -3.68 7.18 5.77
N LYS A 63 -4.77 7.94 5.78
CA LYS A 63 -4.77 9.37 5.54
C LYS A 63 -4.08 10.14 6.69
N ASP A 64 -4.47 9.84 7.91
CA ASP A 64 -4.10 10.58 9.11
C ASP A 64 -4.25 9.72 10.37
N PHE A 65 -4.05 10.31 11.56
CA PHE A 65 -4.22 9.63 12.84
C PHE A 65 -5.69 9.29 13.15
N LYS A 66 -6.66 10.03 12.62
CA LYS A 66 -8.09 9.73 12.79
C LYS A 66 -8.38 8.39 12.11
N MET A 67 -8.07 8.28 10.83
CA MET A 67 -8.23 7.02 10.08
C MET A 67 -7.39 5.90 10.71
N LEU A 68 -6.13 6.15 11.09
CA LEU A 68 -5.30 5.13 11.75
C LEU A 68 -5.97 4.57 13.01
N SER A 69 -6.62 5.42 13.82
CA SER A 69 -7.32 5.02 15.06
C SER A 69 -8.58 4.20 14.80
N GLU A 70 -9.15 4.26 13.60
CA GLU A 70 -10.28 3.42 13.19
C GLU A 70 -9.85 1.97 12.89
N TYR A 71 -8.60 1.79 12.42
CA TYR A 71 -8.08 0.50 11.93
C TYR A 71 -6.95 -0.10 12.78
N ALA A 72 -6.45 0.64 13.78
CA ALA A 72 -5.43 0.16 14.71
C ALA A 72 -5.75 0.56 16.16
N ILE A 73 -5.29 -0.26 17.11
CA ILE A 73 -5.30 0.07 18.53
C ILE A 73 -4.01 0.82 18.82
N LEU A 74 -4.13 2.05 19.37
CA LEU A 74 -3.01 2.97 19.58
C LEU A 74 -2.94 3.48 21.01
N SER A 75 -1.77 3.36 21.64
CA SER A 75 -1.44 4.09 22.88
C SER A 75 -0.94 5.51 22.55
N ALA A 76 -0.97 6.40 23.54
CA ALA A 76 -0.41 7.75 23.42
C ALA A 76 1.08 7.73 23.04
N GLU A 77 1.83 6.78 23.58
CA GLU A 77 3.25 6.62 23.29
C GLU A 77 3.52 6.14 21.87
N GLN A 78 2.71 5.19 21.36
CA GLN A 78 2.79 4.77 19.96
C GLN A 78 2.48 5.93 19.01
N LYS A 79 1.48 6.78 19.33
CA LYS A 79 1.20 8.01 18.57
C LYS A 79 2.42 8.94 18.56
N LYS A 80 3.08 9.14 19.72
CA LYS A 80 4.31 9.95 19.82
C LYS A 80 5.44 9.38 18.96
N ALA A 81 5.66 8.05 18.99
CA ALA A 81 6.67 7.39 18.18
C ALA A 81 6.40 7.51 16.67
N ILE A 82 5.13 7.40 16.24
CA ILE A 82 4.72 7.57 14.85
C ILE A 82 4.94 9.02 14.40
N SER A 83 4.54 10.01 15.20
CA SER A 83 4.74 11.44 14.91
C SER A 83 6.20 11.84 14.80
N ALA A 84 7.08 11.22 15.56
CA ALA A 84 8.52 11.51 15.58
C ALA A 84 9.27 10.95 14.35
N ALA A 85 8.62 10.15 13.50
CA ALA A 85 9.29 9.52 12.38
C ALA A 85 9.60 10.50 11.25
N LYS A 86 10.88 10.71 10.98
CA LYS A 86 11.38 11.61 9.91
C LYS A 86 11.47 10.95 8.52
N LYS A 87 11.39 9.61 8.44
CA LYS A 87 11.50 8.85 7.20
C LYS A 87 10.23 8.04 6.97
N PRO A 88 9.89 7.70 5.71
CA PRO A 88 8.74 6.82 5.43
C PRO A 88 8.86 5.51 6.20
N THR A 89 7.98 5.31 7.20
CA THR A 89 8.04 4.17 8.11
C THR A 89 6.68 3.50 8.21
N ASN A 90 6.66 2.18 8.04
CA ASN A 90 5.51 1.36 8.36
C ASN A 90 5.63 0.92 9.83
N PHE A 91 4.59 1.13 10.61
CA PHE A 91 4.53 0.75 12.02
C PHE A 91 3.62 -0.47 12.19
N VAL A 92 4.17 -1.57 12.70
CA VAL A 92 3.36 -2.74 13.03
C VAL A 92 2.60 -2.45 14.32
N LEU A 93 1.27 -2.59 14.24
CA LEU A 93 0.32 -2.28 15.30
C LEU A 93 -0.72 -3.39 15.41
N LYS A 94 -1.40 -3.51 16.55
CA LYS A 94 -2.60 -4.34 16.68
C LYS A 94 -3.69 -3.76 15.77
N ALA A 95 -4.18 -4.58 14.84
CA ALA A 95 -5.19 -4.20 13.86
C ALA A 95 -6.60 -4.44 14.39
N LYS A 96 -7.56 -3.63 13.93
CA LYS A 96 -9.00 -3.81 14.12
C LYS A 96 -9.73 -3.34 12.86
N ASN A 97 -10.97 -3.77 12.64
CA ASN A 97 -11.83 -3.32 11.53
C ASN A 97 -11.18 -3.43 10.13
N ILE A 98 -10.22 -4.33 9.97
CA ILE A 98 -9.51 -4.57 8.70
C ILE A 98 -9.64 -6.05 8.32
N SER A 99 -9.61 -6.35 7.03
CA SER A 99 -9.70 -7.74 6.57
C SER A 99 -8.57 -8.60 7.17
N PRO A 100 -8.88 -9.80 7.69
CA PRO A 100 -7.87 -10.74 8.16
C PRO A 100 -6.80 -11.06 7.11
N LEU A 101 -7.15 -11.02 5.82
CA LEU A 101 -6.22 -11.23 4.71
C LEU A 101 -5.13 -10.13 4.63
N ALA A 102 -5.37 -8.94 5.18
CA ALA A 102 -4.37 -7.88 5.24
C ALA A 102 -3.49 -7.94 6.49
N THR A 103 -3.75 -8.87 7.43
CA THR A 103 -3.11 -8.94 8.75
C THR A 103 -2.27 -10.22 8.93
N LYS A 104 -1.44 -10.22 9.96
CA LYS A 104 -0.77 -11.42 10.48
C LYS A 104 -0.87 -11.39 12.01
N ASN A 105 -1.42 -12.43 12.60
CA ASN A 105 -1.59 -12.53 14.06
C ASN A 105 -2.26 -11.27 14.64
N HIS A 106 -3.36 -10.83 14.05
CA HIS A 106 -4.10 -9.60 14.41
C HIS A 106 -3.24 -8.32 14.38
N THR A 107 -2.14 -8.30 13.64
CA THR A 107 -1.30 -7.11 13.44
C THR A 107 -1.21 -6.74 11.97
N ALA A 108 -1.02 -5.46 11.68
CA ALA A 108 -0.72 -4.96 10.34
C ALA A 108 0.29 -3.81 10.39
N ALA A 109 0.97 -3.55 9.29
CA ALA A 109 1.96 -2.49 9.16
C ALA A 109 1.32 -1.24 8.56
N PHE A 110 1.04 -0.23 9.38
CA PHE A 110 0.38 1.01 8.96
C PHE A 110 1.38 2.14 8.71
N ARG A 111 1.04 3.00 7.76
CA ARG A 111 1.80 4.23 7.48
C ARG A 111 0.86 5.37 7.10
N ILE A 112 1.02 6.52 7.76
CA ILE A 112 0.46 7.78 7.28
C ILE A 112 1.34 8.25 6.11
N SER A 113 0.79 8.25 4.89
CA SER A 113 1.57 8.55 3.69
C SER A 113 1.86 10.05 3.55
N SER A 114 3.10 10.38 3.21
CA SER A 114 3.53 11.74 2.87
C SER A 114 3.50 12.02 1.36
N GLY A 115 3.30 11.00 0.53
CA GLY A 115 3.29 11.11 -0.93
C GLY A 115 2.16 12.00 -1.46
N SER A 116 2.51 12.99 -2.30
CA SER A 116 1.55 13.97 -2.81
C SER A 116 0.38 13.33 -3.56
N TRP A 117 0.65 12.32 -4.38
CA TRP A 117 -0.38 11.60 -5.12
C TRP A 117 -1.33 10.83 -4.17
N VAL A 118 -0.78 10.14 -3.17
CA VAL A 118 -1.57 9.40 -2.17
C VAL A 118 -2.41 10.36 -1.32
N LYS A 119 -1.87 11.52 -0.96
CA LYS A 119 -2.65 12.56 -0.26
C LYS A 119 -3.84 13.02 -1.09
N LYS A 120 -3.66 13.27 -2.40
CA LYS A 120 -4.76 13.60 -3.30
C LYS A 120 -5.79 12.47 -3.38
N LEU A 121 -5.36 11.21 -3.44
CA LEU A 121 -6.27 10.06 -3.45
C LEU A 121 -7.16 10.06 -2.19
N PHE A 122 -6.58 10.29 -1.02
CA PHE A 122 -7.30 10.36 0.25
C PHE A 122 -8.24 11.56 0.43
N HIS A 123 -8.24 12.53 -0.48
CA HIS A 123 -9.32 13.55 -0.50
C HIS A 123 -10.65 12.97 -1.01
N PHE A 124 -10.60 11.90 -1.79
CA PHE A 124 -11.75 11.29 -2.46
C PHE A 124 -12.03 9.85 -2.01
N PHE A 125 -11.12 9.23 -1.27
CA PHE A 125 -11.22 7.85 -0.83
C PHE A 125 -10.97 7.74 0.68
N ASP A 126 -12.03 7.47 1.44
CA ASP A 126 -12.02 7.47 2.90
C ASP A 126 -11.79 6.09 3.53
N LYS A 127 -11.08 5.19 2.82
CA LYS A 127 -10.74 3.85 3.31
C LYS A 127 -9.24 3.63 3.28
N PRO A 128 -8.69 2.73 4.15
CA PRO A 128 -7.28 2.38 4.12
C PRO A 128 -6.92 1.62 2.85
N ILE A 129 -5.71 1.81 2.33
CA ILE A 129 -5.25 1.23 1.07
C ILE A 129 -4.06 0.32 1.34
N VAL A 130 -4.15 -0.94 0.89
CA VAL A 130 -2.95 -1.78 0.78
C VAL A 130 -1.96 -1.11 -0.16
N ALA A 131 -0.69 -1.09 0.21
CA ALA A 131 0.40 -0.57 -0.63
C ALA A 131 1.63 -1.45 -0.51
N THR A 132 1.62 -2.57 -1.20
CA THR A 132 2.81 -3.40 -1.36
C THR A 132 3.63 -2.94 -2.58
N SER A 133 4.93 -3.24 -2.65
CA SER A 133 5.73 -2.91 -3.83
C SER A 133 5.17 -3.55 -5.11
N ALA A 134 5.15 -2.80 -6.21
CA ALA A 134 4.67 -3.28 -7.50
C ALA A 134 5.73 -4.20 -8.16
N ASN A 135 5.68 -5.49 -7.83
CA ASN A 135 6.55 -6.56 -8.35
C ASN A 135 5.93 -7.93 -8.08
N LEU A 136 6.32 -8.95 -8.80
CA LEU A 136 6.14 -10.33 -8.37
C LEU A 136 6.98 -10.57 -7.10
N SER A 137 6.53 -11.45 -6.20
CA SER A 137 7.25 -11.73 -4.94
C SER A 137 8.69 -12.16 -5.22
N GLY A 138 9.65 -11.56 -4.51
CA GLY A 138 11.08 -11.83 -4.69
C GLY A 138 11.77 -11.07 -5.83
N GLN A 139 11.02 -10.40 -6.71
CA GLN A 139 11.60 -9.63 -7.82
C GLN A 139 11.82 -8.16 -7.46
N LYS A 140 12.57 -7.43 -8.31
CA LYS A 140 12.78 -5.99 -8.17
C LYS A 140 11.47 -5.22 -8.37
N PRO A 141 11.21 -4.17 -7.57
CA PRO A 141 10.06 -3.29 -7.76
C PRO A 141 10.07 -2.58 -9.11
N LEU A 142 8.90 -2.41 -9.68
CA LEU A 142 8.67 -1.64 -10.90
C LEU A 142 9.16 -0.19 -10.73
N SER A 143 9.97 0.28 -11.67
CA SER A 143 10.44 1.67 -11.70
C SER A 143 9.60 2.56 -12.61
N ASP A 144 8.94 1.98 -13.60
CA ASP A 144 8.05 2.63 -14.55
C ASP A 144 6.73 1.87 -14.65
N SER A 145 5.66 2.47 -14.17
CA SER A 145 4.34 1.81 -14.14
C SER A 145 3.80 1.44 -15.53
N ARG A 146 4.30 2.05 -16.61
CA ARG A 146 3.90 1.72 -17.98
C ARG A 146 4.34 0.33 -18.43
N GLN A 147 5.37 -0.23 -17.76
CA GLN A 147 5.91 -1.58 -18.03
C GLN A 147 5.16 -2.68 -17.25
N TYR A 148 4.06 -2.37 -16.58
CA TYR A 148 3.39 -3.35 -15.71
C TYR A 148 2.94 -4.62 -16.45
N ARG A 149 2.51 -4.50 -17.72
CA ARG A 149 2.10 -5.67 -18.51
C ARG A 149 3.27 -6.62 -18.79
N GLU A 150 4.46 -6.07 -19.04
CA GLU A 150 5.68 -6.83 -19.24
C GLU A 150 6.11 -7.54 -17.94
N VAL A 151 6.08 -6.82 -16.80
CA VAL A 151 6.53 -7.34 -15.50
C VAL A 151 5.57 -8.38 -14.93
N PHE A 152 4.26 -8.21 -15.07
CA PHE A 152 3.26 -9.09 -14.48
C PHE A 152 2.73 -10.17 -15.44
N GLY A 153 3.03 -10.08 -16.77
CA GLY A 153 2.57 -11.04 -17.76
C GLY A 153 1.05 -11.19 -17.76
N SER A 154 0.53 -12.41 -17.79
CA SER A 154 -0.92 -12.69 -17.74
C SER A 154 -1.61 -12.14 -16.49
N LYS A 155 -0.88 -11.99 -15.39
CA LYS A 155 -1.44 -11.42 -14.14
C LYS A 155 -1.72 -9.92 -14.23
N ALA A 156 -1.20 -9.24 -15.26
CA ALA A 156 -1.51 -7.83 -15.52
C ALA A 156 -3.00 -7.58 -15.79
N GLU A 157 -3.75 -8.60 -16.22
CA GLU A 157 -5.21 -8.52 -16.43
C GLU A 157 -5.99 -8.32 -15.12
N LEU A 158 -5.40 -8.70 -13.98
CA LEU A 158 -5.97 -8.45 -12.65
C LEU A 158 -5.69 -7.04 -12.13
N ILE A 159 -4.94 -6.21 -12.89
CA ILE A 159 -4.59 -4.84 -12.53
C ILE A 159 -5.48 -3.89 -13.33
N ASP A 160 -6.40 -3.24 -12.65
CA ASP A 160 -7.46 -2.43 -13.27
C ASP A 160 -6.96 -1.05 -13.74
N ALA A 161 -5.87 -0.53 -13.14
CA ALA A 161 -5.23 0.70 -13.58
C ALA A 161 -3.76 0.78 -13.14
N ALA A 162 -2.94 1.46 -13.96
CA ALA A 162 -1.57 1.81 -13.61
C ALA A 162 -1.36 3.32 -13.83
N ILE A 163 -0.97 4.03 -12.77
CA ILE A 163 -0.78 5.48 -12.77
C ILE A 163 0.70 5.79 -12.97
N PHE A 164 1.01 6.58 -13.99
CA PHE A 164 2.37 7.01 -14.28
C PHE A 164 2.58 8.47 -13.85
N THR A 165 3.61 8.72 -13.04
CA THR A 165 4.02 10.07 -12.61
C THR A 165 5.53 10.30 -12.79
N GLY A 166 6.15 9.52 -13.64
CA GLY A 166 7.59 9.54 -13.88
C GLY A 166 8.29 8.26 -13.47
N VAL A 167 9.52 8.09 -13.91
CA VAL A 167 10.35 6.94 -13.55
C VAL A 167 10.83 7.08 -12.11
N ASN A 168 10.50 6.09 -11.28
CA ASN A 168 10.95 6.05 -9.89
C ASN A 168 12.30 5.33 -9.77
N ARG A 169 13.35 6.08 -9.50
CA ARG A 169 14.73 5.55 -9.35
C ARG A 169 15.07 5.12 -7.93
N LYS A 170 14.16 5.27 -6.97
CA LYS A 170 14.38 4.80 -5.59
C LYS A 170 14.43 3.28 -5.56
N ARG A 171 15.39 2.74 -4.81
CA ARG A 171 15.65 1.30 -4.74
C ARG A 171 15.26 0.66 -3.40
N SER A 172 14.94 1.47 -2.39
CA SER A 172 14.63 1.00 -1.04
C SER A 172 13.15 1.25 -0.70
N GLY A 173 12.56 0.25 -0.08
CA GLY A 173 11.21 0.38 0.52
C GLY A 173 11.25 1.16 1.83
N SER A 174 10.07 1.41 2.39
CA SER A 174 9.92 2.08 3.68
C SER A 174 10.54 1.28 4.82
N ARG A 175 11.02 1.97 5.83
CA ARG A 175 11.42 1.37 7.11
C ARG A 175 10.24 0.62 7.73
N ILE A 176 10.50 -0.42 8.54
CA ILE A 176 9.47 -1.13 9.30
C ILE A 176 9.89 -1.16 10.77
N VAL A 177 9.00 -0.71 11.64
CA VAL A 177 9.19 -0.71 13.09
C VAL A 177 8.02 -1.43 13.76
N ASP A 178 8.31 -2.40 14.60
CA ASP A 178 7.31 -3.08 15.42
C ASP A 178 7.06 -2.30 16.71
N LEU A 179 5.82 -1.88 16.90
CA LEU A 179 5.36 -1.18 18.09
C LEU A 179 4.44 -2.07 18.98
N THR A 180 4.32 -3.37 18.68
CA THR A 180 3.44 -4.28 19.41
C THR A 180 4.02 -4.78 20.75
N SER A 181 5.34 -4.69 20.90
CA SER A 181 6.06 -5.10 22.13
C SER A 181 7.14 -4.08 22.48
N ARG A 182 7.64 -4.12 23.71
CA ARG A 182 8.76 -3.28 24.17
C ARG A 182 9.99 -4.13 24.46
N PRO A 183 11.18 -3.58 24.18
CA PRO A 183 11.44 -2.33 23.44
C PRO A 183 10.96 -2.42 21.97
N TYR A 184 10.63 -1.28 21.36
CA TYR A 184 10.25 -1.23 19.94
C TYR A 184 11.37 -1.73 19.03
N LYS A 185 11.02 -2.58 18.05
CA LYS A 185 12.00 -3.28 17.22
C LYS A 185 12.00 -2.75 15.78
N VAL A 186 13.18 -2.46 15.26
CA VAL A 186 13.36 -2.16 13.83
C VAL A 186 13.46 -3.48 13.08
N ILE A 187 12.43 -3.82 12.29
CA ILE A 187 12.39 -5.04 11.46
C ILE A 187 13.14 -4.82 10.14
N ARG A 188 13.02 -3.61 9.57
CA ARG A 188 13.71 -3.21 8.33
C ARG A 188 14.13 -1.75 8.43
N LYS A 189 15.41 -1.45 8.11
CA LYS A 189 16.00 -0.09 8.03
C LYS A 189 15.65 0.60 6.73
#